data_3e0a8da4bb894377125334c35b4535aa
#
_entry.id   3e0a8da4bb894377125334c35b4535aa
#
_cell.length_a   1.000
_cell.length_b   1.000
_cell.length_c   1.000
_cell.angle_alpha   90.00
_cell.angle_beta   90.00
_cell.angle_gamma   90.00
#
_symmetry.space_group_name_H-M   'P 1'
#
loop_
_entity.id
_entity.type
_entity.pdbx_description
1 polymer ?
#
loop_
_entity_poly.entity_id
_entity_poly.type
_entity_poly.pdbx_seq_one_letter_code
_entity_poly.pdbx_strand_id
1 'polypeptide(L)'
;MITGVRLTWAMSRDQRFPGWQQWNQVSPRFHTPLKATVLYFCLAQLILAIFAHSETALFTLFSAATLLPAVMYASTVVLYLIKRKSLPVNGKFDLGVWEIPILVVAVVWLAFELALFRDSSFKQAWAYVIVMVVIGAVYLGYLLVRRGSAGLSMPDMHSIDAELRE
;
A
#
# COMPACT_ATOMS: atom_id res chain seq x y z
N MET A 1 10.27 -5.02 7.17
CA MET A 1 9.88 -6.41 6.94
C MET A 1 8.53 -6.77 7.57
N ILE A 2 8.32 -6.52 8.85
CA ILE A 2 7.06 -6.84 9.58
C ILE A 2 5.82 -6.25 8.91
N THR A 3 5.88 -4.98 8.50
CA THR A 3 4.75 -4.27 7.87
C THR A 3 4.32 -4.92 6.55
N GLY A 4 5.28 -5.31 5.69
CA GLY A 4 4.98 -5.96 4.42
C GLY A 4 4.36 -7.35 4.60
N VAL A 5 4.85 -8.13 5.58
CA VAL A 5 4.29 -9.43 5.91
C VAL A 5 2.86 -9.30 6.43
N ARG A 6 2.60 -8.35 7.32
CA ARG A 6 1.25 -8.07 7.84
C ARG A 6 0.30 -7.60 6.74
N LEU A 7 0.77 -6.75 5.82
CA LEU A 7 -0.01 -6.31 4.68
C LEU A 7 -0.37 -7.48 3.76
N THR A 8 0.60 -8.33 3.41
CA THR A 8 0.37 -9.54 2.61
C THR A 8 -0.63 -10.47 3.28
N TRP A 9 -0.51 -10.68 4.58
CA TRP A 9 -1.45 -11.50 5.34
C TRP A 9 -2.85 -10.88 5.35
N ALA A 10 -2.99 -9.57 5.64
CA ALA A 10 -4.27 -8.87 5.63
C ALA A 10 -4.95 -8.95 4.25
N MET A 11 -4.21 -8.68 3.17
CA MET A 11 -4.73 -8.81 1.81
C MET A 11 -5.14 -10.26 1.47
N SER A 12 -4.43 -11.25 2.02
CA SER A 12 -4.75 -12.66 1.84
C SER A 12 -5.99 -13.06 2.62
N ARG A 13 -6.17 -12.55 3.84
CA ARG A 13 -7.39 -12.73 4.63
C ARG A 13 -8.60 -12.17 3.88
N ASP A 14 -8.48 -11.00 3.30
CA ASP A 14 -9.53 -10.36 2.52
C ASP A 14 -9.68 -10.97 1.11
N GLN A 15 -8.99 -12.09 0.84
CA GLN A 15 -8.98 -12.80 -0.44
C GLN A 15 -8.55 -11.95 -1.64
N ARG A 16 -7.87 -10.83 -1.41
CA ARG A 16 -7.42 -9.90 -2.45
C ARG A 16 -6.01 -10.20 -2.98
N PHE A 17 -5.31 -11.13 -2.36
CA PHE A 17 -3.97 -11.53 -2.78
C PHE A 17 -4.01 -12.83 -3.62
N PRO A 18 -3.19 -12.94 -4.70
CA PRO A 18 -3.13 -14.16 -5.50
C PRO A 18 -2.69 -15.35 -4.64
N GLY A 19 -3.42 -16.47 -4.71
CA GLY A 19 -3.10 -17.65 -3.89
C GLY A 19 -3.40 -17.48 -2.40
N TRP A 20 -4.33 -16.62 -2.02
CA TRP A 20 -4.69 -16.25 -0.66
C TRP A 20 -4.85 -17.41 0.31
N GLN A 21 -5.32 -18.57 -0.16
CA GLN A 21 -5.51 -19.78 0.67
C GLN A 21 -4.22 -20.27 1.33
N GLN A 22 -3.06 -20.03 0.70
CA GLN A 22 -1.76 -20.46 1.21
C GLN A 22 -1.15 -19.45 2.18
N TRP A 23 -1.40 -18.16 1.96
CA TRP A 23 -0.78 -17.05 2.67
C TRP A 23 -1.58 -16.61 3.91
N ASN A 24 -2.86 -17.02 4.01
CA ASN A 24 -3.74 -16.74 5.15
C ASN A 24 -3.45 -17.62 6.38
N GLN A 25 -2.68 -18.70 6.21
CA GLN A 25 -2.42 -19.65 7.29
C GLN A 25 -1.46 -19.07 8.33
N VAL A 26 -1.92 -18.96 9.56
CA VAL A 26 -1.10 -18.59 10.72
C VAL A 26 -0.54 -19.88 11.35
N SER A 27 0.74 -19.90 11.66
CA SER A 27 1.36 -21.04 12.33
C SER A 27 0.87 -21.14 13.77
N PRO A 28 0.32 -22.29 14.23
CA PRO A 28 -0.16 -22.44 15.59
C PRO A 28 0.95 -22.35 16.65
N ARG A 29 2.21 -22.62 16.26
CA ARG A 29 3.35 -22.57 17.19
C ARG A 29 3.91 -21.16 17.37
N PHE A 30 3.91 -20.33 16.32
CA PHE A 30 4.57 -19.02 16.34
C PHE A 30 3.57 -17.86 16.27
N HIS A 31 2.28 -18.13 16.11
CA HIS A 31 1.22 -17.14 15.94
C HIS A 31 1.53 -16.08 14.85
N THR A 32 2.31 -16.48 13.84
CA THR A 32 2.74 -15.63 12.74
C THR A 32 2.49 -16.31 11.39
N PRO A 33 2.23 -15.56 10.32
CA PRO A 33 2.05 -16.10 8.98
C PRO A 33 3.41 -16.46 8.35
N LEU A 34 3.99 -17.60 8.76
CA LEU A 34 5.33 -18.03 8.35
C LEU A 34 5.49 -18.10 6.83
N LYS A 35 4.49 -18.61 6.11
CA LYS A 35 4.54 -18.71 4.66
C LYS A 35 4.65 -17.33 4.00
N ALA A 36 3.87 -16.35 4.46
CA ALA A 36 3.97 -14.97 3.98
C ALA A 36 5.33 -14.33 4.31
N THR A 37 5.90 -14.67 5.49
CA THR A 37 7.22 -14.19 5.89
C THR A 37 8.31 -14.75 4.98
N VAL A 38 8.29 -16.06 4.69
CA VAL A 38 9.25 -16.70 3.78
C VAL A 38 9.11 -16.15 2.36
N LEU A 39 7.90 -15.99 1.85
CA LEU A 39 7.65 -15.37 0.54
C LEU A 39 8.28 -13.97 0.47
N TYR A 40 8.01 -13.14 1.46
CA TYR A 40 8.50 -11.77 1.48
C TYR A 40 10.03 -11.72 1.59
N PHE A 41 10.61 -12.61 2.38
CA PHE A 41 12.06 -12.76 2.48
C PHE A 41 12.69 -13.17 1.14
N CYS A 42 12.16 -14.21 0.50
CA CYS A 42 12.68 -14.68 -0.78
C CYS A 42 12.55 -13.61 -1.88
N LEU A 43 11.42 -12.89 -1.95
CA LEU A 43 11.25 -11.78 -2.89
C LEU A 43 12.25 -10.65 -2.62
N ALA A 44 12.48 -10.28 -1.36
CA ALA A 44 13.44 -9.25 -1.00
C ALA A 44 14.87 -9.66 -1.40
N GLN A 45 15.27 -10.91 -1.14
CA GLN A 45 16.59 -11.42 -1.54
C GLN A 45 16.74 -11.49 -3.06
N LEU A 46 15.69 -11.92 -3.78
CA LEU A 46 15.70 -11.97 -5.24
C LEU A 46 15.89 -10.57 -5.85
N ILE A 47 15.12 -9.60 -5.38
CA ILE A 47 15.24 -8.20 -5.82
C ILE A 47 16.65 -7.68 -5.52
N LEU A 48 17.15 -7.88 -4.31
CA LEU A 48 18.48 -7.44 -3.93
C LEU A 48 19.55 -8.10 -4.82
N ALA A 49 19.47 -9.39 -5.06
CA ALA A 49 20.41 -10.11 -5.92
C ALA A 49 20.43 -9.58 -7.37
N ILE A 50 19.26 -9.23 -7.92
CA ILE A 50 19.16 -8.66 -9.27
C ILE A 50 19.83 -7.28 -9.34
N PHE A 51 19.63 -6.46 -8.32
CA PHE A 51 20.10 -5.06 -8.31
C PHE A 51 21.50 -4.88 -7.69
N ALA A 52 22.06 -5.90 -7.01
CA ALA A 52 23.36 -5.80 -6.31
C ALA A 52 24.56 -5.60 -7.24
N HIS A 53 24.42 -5.86 -8.54
CA HIS A 53 25.52 -5.77 -9.51
C HIS A 53 25.86 -4.34 -9.93
N SER A 54 25.03 -3.35 -9.62
CA SER A 54 25.22 -1.96 -10.06
C SER A 54 24.78 -0.98 -8.97
N GLU A 55 25.69 -0.09 -8.58
CA GLU A 55 25.39 0.99 -7.63
C GLU A 55 24.26 1.89 -8.13
N THR A 56 24.24 2.19 -9.43
CA THR A 56 23.17 2.97 -10.05
C THR A 56 21.82 2.27 -9.95
N ALA A 57 21.79 0.94 -10.14
CA ALA A 57 20.56 0.16 -10.03
C ALA A 57 20.05 0.12 -8.58
N LEU A 58 20.95 -0.03 -7.59
CA LEU A 58 20.62 0.06 -6.17
C LEU A 58 20.07 1.44 -5.80
N PHE A 59 20.74 2.51 -6.24
CA PHE A 59 20.26 3.88 -6.01
C PHE A 59 18.86 4.09 -6.58
N THR A 60 18.62 3.60 -7.80
CA THR A 60 17.31 3.68 -8.44
C THR A 60 16.24 2.90 -7.67
N LEU A 61 16.58 1.71 -7.15
CA LEU A 61 15.67 0.91 -6.34
C LEU A 61 15.27 1.63 -5.04
N PHE A 62 16.24 2.20 -4.33
CA PHE A 62 15.98 2.96 -3.09
C PHE A 62 15.16 4.23 -3.39
N SER A 63 15.47 4.92 -4.47
CA SER A 63 14.72 6.11 -4.92
C SER A 63 13.26 5.74 -5.26
N ALA A 64 13.02 4.63 -5.94
CA ALA A 64 11.68 4.15 -6.23
C ALA A 64 10.94 3.73 -4.94
N ALA A 65 11.65 3.13 -3.98
CA ALA A 65 11.08 2.71 -2.69
C ALA A 65 10.62 3.90 -1.83
N THR A 66 11.26 5.07 -1.95
CA THR A 66 10.84 6.31 -1.27
C THR A 66 9.77 7.07 -2.06
N LEU A 67 9.86 7.07 -3.38
CA LEU A 67 8.90 7.76 -4.25
C LEU A 67 7.51 7.10 -4.23
N LEU A 68 7.44 5.78 -4.15
CA LEU A 68 6.16 5.04 -4.16
C LEU A 68 5.23 5.44 -3.00
N PRO A 69 5.67 5.48 -1.73
CA PRO A 69 4.85 6.01 -0.63
C PRO A 69 4.41 7.46 -0.83
N ALA A 70 5.28 8.34 -1.35
CA ALA A 70 4.93 9.73 -1.62
C ALA A 70 3.76 9.83 -2.62
N VAL A 71 3.80 9.04 -3.69
CA VAL A 71 2.70 8.96 -4.67
C VAL A 71 1.42 8.40 -4.04
N MET A 72 1.53 7.38 -3.17
CA MET A 72 0.38 6.83 -2.45
C MET A 72 -0.25 7.86 -1.51
N TYR A 73 0.54 8.58 -0.73
CA TYR A 73 0.04 9.63 0.15
C TYR A 73 -0.59 10.79 -0.64
N ALA A 74 0.05 11.22 -1.73
CA ALA A 74 -0.53 12.24 -2.61
C ALA A 74 -1.89 11.78 -3.18
N SER A 75 -2.00 10.54 -3.63
CA SER A 75 -3.26 9.97 -4.11
C SER A 75 -4.34 9.95 -3.02
N THR A 76 -3.96 9.58 -1.80
CA THR A 76 -4.88 9.55 -0.64
C THR A 76 -5.38 10.96 -0.31
N VAL A 77 -4.50 11.95 -0.30
CA VAL A 77 -4.87 13.36 -0.05
C VAL A 77 -5.81 13.87 -1.14
N VAL A 78 -5.53 13.57 -2.42
CA VAL A 78 -6.41 13.95 -3.54
C VAL A 78 -7.78 13.28 -3.41
N LEU A 79 -7.83 11.98 -3.12
CA LEU A 79 -9.09 11.27 -2.90
C LEU A 79 -9.87 11.83 -1.71
N TYR A 80 -9.18 12.19 -0.63
CA TYR A 80 -9.79 12.83 0.52
C TYR A 80 -10.43 14.17 0.13
N LEU A 81 -9.71 15.02 -0.61
CA LEU A 81 -10.22 16.30 -1.09
C LEU A 81 -11.50 16.14 -1.94
N ILE A 82 -11.52 15.14 -2.82
CA ILE A 82 -12.66 14.86 -3.70
C ILE A 82 -13.86 14.34 -2.89
N LYS A 83 -13.62 13.44 -1.92
CA LYS A 83 -14.66 12.73 -1.18
C LYS A 83 -15.02 13.35 0.16
N ARG A 84 -14.32 14.38 0.60
CA ARG A 84 -14.47 15.04 1.92
C ARG A 84 -15.93 15.29 2.32
N LYS A 85 -16.74 15.80 1.38
CA LYS A 85 -18.14 16.12 1.63
C LYS A 85 -19.07 14.90 1.74
N SER A 86 -18.65 13.75 1.24
CA SER A 86 -19.43 12.52 1.22
C SER A 86 -18.98 11.49 2.26
N LEU A 87 -17.88 11.79 2.99
CA LEU A 87 -17.44 10.92 4.07
C LEU A 87 -18.37 11.05 5.28
N PRO A 88 -18.85 9.93 5.84
CA PRO A 88 -19.63 9.97 7.06
C PRO A 88 -18.75 10.52 8.19
N VAL A 89 -19.28 11.49 8.93
CA VAL A 89 -18.65 12.00 10.16
C VAL A 89 -18.81 10.95 11.25
N ASN A 90 -18.06 9.86 11.18
CA ASN A 90 -18.05 8.81 12.21
C ASN A 90 -17.02 9.18 13.28
N GLY A 91 -17.40 10.08 14.12
CA GLY A 91 -16.50 10.82 14.76
C GLY A 91 -16.11 10.73 16.17
N LYS A 92 -15.25 9.84 16.56
CA LYS A 92 -14.45 10.01 17.79
C LYS A 92 -13.24 10.93 17.61
N PHE A 93 -12.82 11.19 16.37
CA PHE A 93 -11.70 12.06 16.06
C PHE A 93 -12.10 13.04 14.96
N ASP A 94 -12.31 14.28 15.33
CA ASP A 94 -12.58 15.39 14.44
C ASP A 94 -11.50 16.47 14.65
N LEU A 95 -10.81 16.84 13.58
CA LEU A 95 -9.81 17.90 13.58
C LEU A 95 -10.45 19.30 13.64
N GLY A 96 -11.76 19.39 13.42
CA GLY A 96 -12.50 20.64 13.45
C GLY A 96 -11.86 21.73 12.59
N VAL A 97 -11.56 22.89 13.18
CA VAL A 97 -10.97 24.05 12.50
C VAL A 97 -9.55 23.77 11.97
N TRP A 98 -8.82 22.84 12.58
CA TRP A 98 -7.45 22.50 12.21
C TRP A 98 -7.33 21.60 10.97
N GLU A 99 -8.42 21.06 10.47
CA GLU A 99 -8.43 20.18 9.31
C GLU A 99 -7.83 20.85 8.06
N ILE A 100 -8.26 22.08 7.77
CA ILE A 100 -7.80 22.81 6.57
C ILE A 100 -6.32 23.19 6.67
N PRO A 101 -5.82 23.79 7.76
CA PRO A 101 -4.40 24.09 7.91
C PRO A 101 -3.51 22.85 7.76
N ILE A 102 -3.87 21.74 8.41
CA ILE A 102 -3.10 20.49 8.33
C ILE A 102 -3.09 19.95 6.90
N LEU A 103 -4.23 19.97 6.23
CA LEU A 103 -4.34 19.52 4.84
C LEU A 103 -3.48 20.35 3.90
N VAL A 104 -3.47 21.69 4.06
CA VAL A 104 -2.62 22.59 3.26
C VAL A 104 -1.15 22.28 3.48
N VAL A 105 -0.71 22.11 4.72
CA VAL A 105 0.68 21.76 5.04
C VAL A 105 1.05 20.41 4.43
N ALA A 106 0.16 19.40 4.51
CA ALA A 106 0.39 18.09 3.91
C ALA A 106 0.51 18.16 2.38
N VAL A 107 -0.34 18.95 1.71
CA VAL A 107 -0.29 19.14 0.25
C VAL A 107 1.00 19.84 -0.16
N VAL A 108 1.39 20.90 0.54
CA VAL A 108 2.64 21.63 0.28
C VAL A 108 3.85 20.73 0.47
N TRP A 109 3.88 19.94 1.55
CA TRP A 109 4.96 18.99 1.80
C TRP A 109 5.07 17.93 0.72
N LEU A 110 3.96 17.31 0.33
CA LEU A 110 3.94 16.30 -0.74
C LEU A 110 4.33 16.88 -2.10
N ALA A 111 3.88 18.10 -2.41
CA ALA A 111 4.28 18.79 -3.63
C ALA A 111 5.78 19.07 -3.64
N PHE A 112 6.35 19.50 -2.51
CA PHE A 112 7.78 19.69 -2.35
C PHE A 112 8.55 18.38 -2.52
N GLU A 113 8.11 17.31 -1.86
CA GLU A 113 8.72 15.98 -1.97
C GLU A 113 8.71 15.48 -3.42
N LEU A 114 7.56 15.54 -4.11
CA LEU A 114 7.46 15.14 -5.52
C LEU A 114 8.31 16.02 -6.44
N ALA A 115 8.47 17.32 -6.13
CA ALA A 115 9.31 18.23 -6.89
C ALA A 115 10.80 17.86 -6.79
N LEU A 116 11.27 17.36 -5.65
CA LEU A 116 12.64 16.87 -5.48
C LEU A 116 12.95 15.69 -6.40
N PHE A 117 11.97 14.83 -6.66
CA PHE A 117 12.13 13.69 -7.57
C PHE A 117 11.98 14.04 -9.05
N ARG A 118 11.86 15.33 -9.39
CA ARG A 118 11.75 15.80 -10.79
C ARG A 118 13.08 15.80 -11.54
N ASP A 119 14.19 15.72 -10.85
CA ASP A 119 15.53 15.72 -11.44
C ASP A 119 15.70 14.54 -12.42
N SER A 120 16.54 14.75 -13.40
CA SER A 120 16.91 13.76 -14.42
C SER A 120 17.48 12.47 -13.82
N SER A 121 18.14 12.56 -12.68
CA SER A 121 18.70 11.43 -11.93
C SER A 121 17.62 10.43 -11.46
N PHE A 122 16.38 10.87 -11.29
CA PHE A 122 15.27 10.05 -10.81
C PHE A 122 14.33 9.53 -11.91
N LYS A 123 14.65 9.77 -13.19
CA LYS A 123 13.79 9.30 -14.30
C LYS A 123 13.54 7.79 -14.28
N GLN A 124 14.56 7.01 -13.95
CA GLN A 124 14.42 5.55 -13.85
C GLN A 124 13.54 5.15 -12.65
N ALA A 125 13.64 5.85 -11.53
CA ALA A 125 12.78 5.60 -10.37
C ALA A 125 11.30 5.83 -10.71
N TRP A 126 10.98 6.89 -11.46
CA TRP A 126 9.63 7.14 -11.95
C TRP A 126 9.12 6.01 -12.87
N ALA A 127 9.97 5.50 -13.75
CA ALA A 127 9.60 4.38 -14.61
C ALA A 127 9.20 3.15 -13.79
N TYR A 128 9.96 2.80 -12.74
CA TYR A 128 9.61 1.68 -11.84
C TYR A 128 8.29 1.94 -11.09
N VAL A 129 8.08 3.15 -10.57
CA VAL A 129 6.84 3.50 -9.87
C VAL A 129 5.64 3.39 -10.82
N ILE A 130 5.74 3.91 -12.04
CA ILE A 130 4.68 3.84 -13.05
C ILE A 130 4.37 2.38 -13.38
N VAL A 131 5.38 1.55 -13.60
CA VAL A 131 5.19 0.11 -13.88
C VAL A 131 4.47 -0.57 -12.71
N MET A 132 4.88 -0.31 -11.47
CA MET A 132 4.23 -0.87 -10.28
C MET A 132 2.77 -0.42 -10.14
N VAL A 133 2.49 0.86 -10.37
CA VAL A 133 1.13 1.39 -10.35
C VAL A 133 0.27 0.76 -11.45
N VAL A 134 0.81 0.60 -12.66
CA VAL A 134 0.09 -0.04 -13.77
C VAL A 134 -0.20 -1.51 -13.47
N ILE A 135 0.78 -2.26 -12.94
CA ILE A 135 0.57 -3.65 -12.52
C ILE A 135 -0.54 -3.72 -11.46
N GLY A 136 -0.49 -2.84 -10.46
CA GLY A 136 -1.53 -2.75 -9.43
C GLY A 136 -2.90 -2.42 -9.99
N ALA A 137 -2.99 -1.48 -10.92
CA ALA A 137 -4.24 -1.08 -11.58
C ALA A 137 -4.83 -2.21 -12.44
N VAL A 138 -3.99 -2.90 -13.22
CA VAL A 138 -4.40 -4.06 -14.02
C VAL A 138 -4.90 -5.18 -13.11
N TYR A 139 -4.19 -5.46 -12.02
CA TYR A 139 -4.62 -6.47 -11.06
C TYR A 139 -5.94 -6.08 -10.37
N LEU A 140 -6.10 -4.82 -9.99
CA LEU A 140 -7.36 -4.31 -9.45
C LEU A 140 -8.50 -4.45 -10.47
N GLY A 141 -8.27 -4.08 -11.73
CA GLY A 141 -9.23 -4.25 -12.81
C GLY A 141 -9.63 -5.71 -13.01
N TYR A 142 -8.66 -6.63 -12.98
CA TYR A 142 -8.92 -8.06 -13.02
C TYR A 142 -9.82 -8.54 -11.87
N LEU A 143 -9.54 -8.08 -10.63
CA LEU A 143 -10.36 -8.42 -9.47
C LEU A 143 -11.79 -7.88 -9.59
N LEU A 144 -11.96 -6.65 -10.08
CA LEU A 144 -13.26 -6.02 -10.30
C LEU A 144 -14.10 -6.78 -11.33
N VAL A 145 -13.48 -7.18 -12.43
CA VAL A 145 -14.17 -7.95 -13.49
C VAL A 145 -14.55 -9.35 -12.98
N ARG A 146 -13.67 -10.00 -12.23
CA ARG A 146 -13.89 -11.39 -11.77
C ARG A 146 -14.85 -11.50 -10.59
N ARG A 147 -14.85 -10.54 -9.67
CA ARG A 147 -15.62 -10.60 -8.41
C ARG A 147 -16.76 -9.57 -8.33
N GLY A 148 -16.87 -8.69 -9.32
CA GLY A 148 -17.81 -7.58 -9.30
C GLY A 148 -17.52 -6.57 -8.19
N SER A 149 -18.40 -5.59 -8.01
CA SER A 149 -18.30 -4.57 -6.96
C SER A 149 -18.41 -5.14 -5.53
N ALA A 150 -18.98 -6.34 -5.38
CA ALA A 150 -19.05 -7.05 -4.09
C ALA A 150 -17.66 -7.40 -3.52
N GLY A 151 -16.65 -7.56 -4.38
CA GLY A 151 -15.26 -7.78 -3.94
C GLY A 151 -14.57 -6.57 -3.31
N LEU A 152 -15.19 -5.40 -3.41
CA LEU A 152 -14.76 -4.14 -2.80
C LEU A 152 -15.62 -3.73 -1.59
N SER A 153 -16.63 -4.53 -1.23
CA SER A 153 -17.42 -4.29 -0.02
C SER A 153 -16.47 -4.25 1.18
N MET A 154 -16.68 -3.28 2.05
CA MET A 154 -15.98 -3.26 3.34
C MET A 154 -16.26 -4.58 4.08
N PRO A 155 -15.25 -5.15 4.76
CA PRO A 155 -15.51 -6.27 5.66
C PRO A 155 -16.62 -5.85 6.62
N ASP A 156 -17.53 -6.78 6.90
CA ASP A 156 -18.64 -6.52 7.81
C ASP A 156 -18.05 -6.18 9.19
N MET A 157 -18.28 -4.95 9.65
CA MET A 157 -17.75 -4.48 10.94
C MET A 157 -18.26 -5.35 12.10
N HIS A 158 -19.42 -5.98 11.95
CA HIS A 158 -19.96 -6.91 12.95
C HIS A 158 -19.13 -8.19 13.09
N SER A 159 -18.54 -8.68 12.00
CA SER A 159 -17.66 -9.85 12.04
C SER A 159 -16.33 -9.54 12.73
N ILE A 160 -15.81 -8.32 12.53
CA ILE A 160 -14.56 -7.85 13.17
C ILE A 160 -14.78 -7.66 14.69
N ASP A 161 -15.91 -7.09 15.10
CA ASP A 161 -16.24 -6.91 16.51
C ASP A 161 -16.47 -8.25 17.23
N ALA A 162 -16.96 -9.27 16.54
CA ALA A 162 -17.09 -10.61 17.07
C ALA A 162 -15.74 -11.29 17.30
N GLU A 163 -14.81 -11.18 16.32
CA GLU A 163 -13.44 -11.71 16.43
C GLU A 163 -12.60 -11.02 17.51
N LEU A 164 -12.87 -9.74 17.81
CA LEU A 164 -12.15 -8.99 18.86
C LEU A 164 -12.64 -9.29 20.28
N ARG A 165 -13.78 -9.99 20.43
CA ARG A 165 -14.37 -10.37 21.73
C ARG A 165 -14.04 -11.80 22.16
N GLU A 166 -13.46 -12.60 21.27
CA GLU A 166 -12.91 -13.93 21.56
C GLU A 166 -11.40 -13.85 21.86
#